data_11c945abf0b37e96947318e04ddc940a
#
_entry.id   11c945abf0b37e96947318e04ddc940a
#
_cell.length_a   1.000
_cell.length_b   1.000
_cell.length_c   1.000
_cell.angle_alpha   90.00
_cell.angle_beta   90.00
_cell.angle_gamma   90.00
#
_symmetry.space_group_name_H-M   'P 1'
#
loop_
_entity.id
_entity.type
_entity.pdbx_description
1 polymer ?
#
loop_
_entity_poly.entity_id
_entity_poly.type
_entity_poly.pdbx_seq_one_letter_code
_entity_poly.pdbx_strand_id
1 'polypeptide(L)'
;MSHDSTAVSEAAVRKLSGRRRKEIVAVLLFSGGPIFESSIPLSVFGIDRQDAGVPRYRLLVCAGEEGPLRTTGGLELSAPHGLDAIGRAGTVVVPAWRSITSPPPEQALDVLRRAHEEGARIVGLCTGAFVLAAAGLLDGRPATTHWMYAPTLAKRYPSVHVDPRELFVDDGDVLTSAGTGAGIDLCLHIVRSDHGNEAANALARRLVVPPRRGGGTGHAGGAGGGVERERYLDRSLPEEIGADPLAEVVAWALEHLHEQFDVEQLAARAYMSRRTFDRRFRSLTGSAPLQWLITQRVLQAQRLLETSDYSVDEVAGRCGFRSPVALRGHFRRQLGASPAAYRAAYRARRPQGEKSAPAENGAATAVAQGQGSVTLPSGEPVAVTASAVPAQSRRPAENGEAVARPTLPGRR
;
A
#
# COMPACT_ATOMS: atom_id res chain seq x y z
N MET A 1 2.22 -36.56 24.81
CA MET A 1 1.51 -35.39 25.30
C MET A 1 1.65 -34.28 24.25
N SER A 2 0.91 -34.32 23.16
CA SER A 2 1.01 -33.35 22.05
C SER A 2 -0.28 -33.31 21.21
N HIS A 3 -1.46 -33.11 21.84
CA HIS A 3 -2.75 -33.03 21.11
C HIS A 3 -3.66 -31.86 21.56
N ASP A 4 -3.16 -30.90 22.37
CA ASP A 4 -4.05 -29.88 22.96
C ASP A 4 -3.87 -28.47 22.36
N SER A 5 -2.85 -28.24 21.55
CA SER A 5 -2.57 -26.88 21.02
C SER A 5 -3.41 -26.53 19.77
N THR A 6 -3.79 -27.54 18.96
CA THR A 6 -4.56 -27.31 17.71
C THR A 6 -6.04 -27.05 17.97
N ALA A 7 -6.61 -27.69 18.97
CA ALA A 7 -8.04 -27.56 19.30
C ALA A 7 -8.40 -26.17 19.89
N VAL A 8 -7.47 -25.53 20.60
CA VAL A 8 -7.67 -24.19 21.17
C VAL A 8 -7.67 -23.11 20.07
N SER A 9 -6.85 -23.29 19.02
CA SER A 9 -6.79 -22.36 17.88
C SER A 9 -8.08 -22.39 17.05
N GLU A 10 -8.61 -23.58 16.71
CA GLU A 10 -9.87 -23.70 15.93
C GLU A 10 -11.11 -23.21 16.70
N ALA A 11 -11.17 -23.42 18.00
CA ALA A 11 -12.30 -22.96 18.83
C ALA A 11 -12.27 -21.43 19.02
N ALA A 12 -11.09 -20.80 19.11
CA ALA A 12 -10.93 -19.36 19.17
C ALA A 12 -11.35 -18.68 17.85
N VAL A 13 -10.94 -19.24 16.70
CA VAL A 13 -11.33 -18.76 15.36
C VAL A 13 -12.85 -18.87 15.15
N ARG A 14 -13.50 -19.93 15.63
CA ARG A 14 -14.96 -20.08 15.55
C ARG A 14 -15.75 -19.07 16.39
N LYS A 15 -15.24 -18.65 17.56
CA LYS A 15 -15.92 -17.68 18.43
C LYS A 15 -15.88 -16.24 17.91
N LEU A 16 -14.86 -15.89 17.16
CA LEU A 16 -14.66 -14.53 16.63
C LEU A 16 -15.37 -14.31 15.28
N SER A 17 -15.58 -15.36 14.49
CA SER A 17 -16.21 -15.27 13.15
C SER A 17 -17.66 -14.82 13.12
N GLY A 18 -18.36 -14.77 14.26
CA GLY A 18 -19.78 -14.43 14.35
C GLY A 18 -20.10 -12.92 14.40
N ARG A 19 -19.12 -12.05 14.65
CA ARG A 19 -19.35 -10.61 14.86
C ARG A 19 -19.15 -9.74 13.64
N ARG A 20 -18.31 -10.17 12.66
CA ARG A 20 -17.97 -9.40 11.47
C ARG A 20 -18.63 -9.97 10.23
N ARG A 21 -19.05 -9.08 9.33
CA ARG A 21 -19.75 -9.45 8.11
C ARG A 21 -18.72 -9.70 7.00
N LYS A 22 -18.60 -10.95 6.56
CA LYS A 22 -17.66 -11.37 5.50
C LYS A 22 -17.86 -10.61 4.18
N GLU A 23 -19.08 -10.19 3.89
CA GLU A 23 -19.43 -9.39 2.71
C GLU A 23 -18.95 -7.93 2.77
N ILE A 24 -18.49 -7.45 3.93
CA ILE A 24 -17.97 -6.09 4.07
C ILE A 24 -16.46 -6.10 3.98
N VAL A 25 -15.94 -5.38 2.99
CA VAL A 25 -14.49 -5.17 2.77
C VAL A 25 -14.16 -3.70 3.00
N ALA A 26 -13.27 -3.41 3.95
CA ALA A 26 -12.70 -2.08 4.13
C ALA A 26 -11.35 -1.97 3.42
N VAL A 27 -11.15 -0.89 2.69
CA VAL A 27 -9.85 -0.54 2.08
C VAL A 27 -9.30 0.67 2.78
N LEU A 28 -8.21 0.48 3.50
CA LEU A 28 -7.55 1.53 4.30
C LEU A 28 -6.48 2.21 3.46
N LEU A 29 -6.74 3.45 3.08
CA LEU A 29 -5.87 4.26 2.23
C LEU A 29 -5.06 5.27 3.04
N PHE A 30 -3.82 5.45 2.63
CA PHE A 30 -2.91 6.47 3.14
C PHE A 30 -2.45 7.39 2.01
N SER A 31 -2.15 8.65 2.33
CA SER A 31 -1.58 9.60 1.39
C SER A 31 -0.19 9.16 0.94
N GLY A 32 0.18 9.44 -0.30
CA GLY A 32 1.46 9.08 -0.90
C GLY A 32 1.55 7.64 -1.42
N GLY A 33 0.47 6.85 -1.31
CA GLY A 33 0.40 5.52 -1.91
C GLY A 33 0.29 5.55 -3.44
N PRO A 34 0.79 4.52 -4.15
CA PRO A 34 0.61 4.39 -5.58
C PRO A 34 -0.86 4.09 -5.92
N ILE A 35 -1.35 4.70 -7.03
CA ILE A 35 -2.75 4.56 -7.43
C ILE A 35 -3.08 3.13 -7.87
N PHE A 36 -2.13 2.43 -8.48
CA PHE A 36 -2.38 1.10 -9.02
C PHE A 36 -2.74 0.11 -7.91
N GLU A 37 -1.93 0.02 -6.87
CA GLU A 37 -2.18 -0.86 -5.72
C GLU A 37 -3.47 -0.48 -5.00
N SER A 38 -3.75 0.82 -4.87
CA SER A 38 -4.99 1.31 -4.27
C SER A 38 -6.22 0.93 -5.11
N SER A 39 -6.11 0.93 -6.43
CA SER A 39 -7.21 0.62 -7.36
C SER A 39 -7.58 -0.86 -7.40
N ILE A 40 -6.67 -1.77 -7.08
CA ILE A 40 -6.90 -3.23 -7.14
C ILE A 40 -8.09 -3.66 -6.27
N PRO A 41 -8.08 -3.46 -4.94
CA PRO A 41 -9.20 -3.86 -4.11
C PRO A 41 -10.47 -3.07 -4.41
N LEU A 42 -10.35 -1.80 -4.84
CA LEU A 42 -11.50 -1.00 -5.25
C LEU A 42 -12.18 -1.60 -6.49
N SER A 43 -11.39 -2.09 -7.45
CA SER A 43 -11.89 -2.71 -8.68
C SER A 43 -12.43 -4.11 -8.43
N VAL A 44 -11.83 -4.88 -7.55
CA VAL A 44 -12.26 -6.26 -7.25
C VAL A 44 -13.53 -6.27 -6.41
N PHE A 45 -13.56 -5.51 -5.31
CA PHE A 45 -14.61 -5.58 -4.30
C PHE A 45 -15.66 -4.46 -4.42
N GLY A 46 -15.38 -3.39 -5.16
CA GLY A 46 -16.25 -2.20 -5.23
C GLY A 46 -17.22 -2.17 -6.41
N ILE A 47 -17.01 -2.98 -7.44
CA ILE A 47 -17.86 -2.98 -8.62
C ILE A 47 -18.87 -4.13 -8.52
N ASP A 48 -20.16 -3.81 -8.65
CA ASP A 48 -21.22 -4.81 -8.69
C ASP A 48 -21.11 -5.65 -9.99
N ARG A 49 -21.01 -6.95 -9.85
CA ARG A 49 -20.90 -7.93 -10.95
C ARG A 49 -21.83 -9.14 -10.73
N GLN A 50 -22.97 -8.92 -10.07
CA GLN A 50 -23.94 -9.96 -9.82
C GLN A 50 -24.51 -10.53 -11.14
N ASP A 51 -24.54 -9.71 -12.20
CA ASP A 51 -24.88 -10.13 -13.57
C ASP A 51 -23.95 -11.21 -14.14
N ALA A 52 -22.73 -11.28 -13.60
CA ALA A 52 -21.72 -12.29 -13.97
C ALA A 52 -21.61 -13.44 -12.95
N GLY A 53 -22.53 -13.52 -12.00
CA GLY A 53 -22.52 -14.56 -10.96
C GLY A 53 -21.49 -14.30 -9.84
N VAL A 54 -20.98 -13.08 -9.70
CA VAL A 54 -20.07 -12.70 -8.62
C VAL A 54 -20.90 -12.10 -7.48
N PRO A 55 -20.91 -12.69 -6.28
CA PRO A 55 -21.61 -12.11 -5.12
C PRO A 55 -21.10 -10.71 -4.79
N ARG A 56 -22.01 -9.85 -4.36
CA ARG A 56 -21.70 -8.45 -4.07
C ARG A 56 -20.97 -8.30 -2.75
N TYR A 57 -19.82 -7.65 -2.77
CA TYR A 57 -19.21 -7.08 -1.57
C TYR A 57 -19.72 -5.67 -1.30
N ARG A 58 -19.79 -5.31 -0.04
CA ARG A 58 -19.98 -3.93 0.40
C ARG A 58 -18.61 -3.33 0.69
N LEU A 59 -18.15 -2.44 -0.18
CA LEU A 59 -16.86 -1.76 -0.03
C LEU A 59 -16.99 -0.54 0.88
N LEU A 60 -16.05 -0.41 1.83
CA LEU A 60 -15.83 0.78 2.66
C LEU A 60 -14.44 1.33 2.34
N VAL A 61 -14.37 2.50 1.73
CA VAL A 61 -13.09 3.20 1.49
C VAL A 61 -12.83 4.10 2.68
N CYS A 62 -11.75 3.81 3.42
CA CYS A 62 -11.43 4.42 4.70
C CYS A 62 -10.12 5.23 4.61
N ALA A 63 -10.12 6.45 5.16
CA ALA A 63 -8.89 7.21 5.35
C ALA A 63 -8.13 6.70 6.59
N GLY A 64 -6.85 6.37 6.42
CA GLY A 64 -5.95 5.94 7.49
C GLY A 64 -5.28 7.09 8.24
N GLU A 65 -5.50 8.31 7.78
CA GLU A 65 -4.93 9.53 8.36
C GLU A 65 -5.83 10.74 8.02
N GLU A 66 -5.65 11.82 8.74
CA GLU A 66 -6.39 13.06 8.52
C GLU A 66 -5.93 13.81 7.27
N GLY A 67 -6.86 14.54 6.66
CA GLY A 67 -6.61 15.40 5.49
C GLY A 67 -6.86 14.72 4.15
N PRO A 68 -6.61 15.45 3.04
CA PRO A 68 -6.80 14.90 1.70
C PRO A 68 -5.75 13.84 1.41
N LEU A 69 -6.20 12.69 0.93
CA LEU A 69 -5.33 11.62 0.47
C LEU A 69 -4.81 11.97 -0.94
N ARG A 70 -3.50 11.91 -1.14
CA ARG A 70 -2.87 12.14 -2.45
C ARG A 70 -2.08 10.93 -2.87
N THR A 71 -2.22 10.53 -4.12
CA THR A 71 -1.39 9.46 -4.70
C THR A 71 0.00 9.98 -5.06
N THR A 72 0.94 9.08 -5.33
CA THR A 72 2.27 9.43 -5.86
C THR A 72 2.21 10.19 -7.19
N GLY A 73 1.13 10.03 -7.97
CA GLY A 73 0.87 10.77 -9.21
C GLY A 73 0.18 12.12 -9.03
N GLY A 74 -0.07 12.56 -7.78
CA GLY A 74 -0.68 13.85 -7.48
C GLY A 74 -2.20 13.90 -7.57
N LEU A 75 -2.88 12.77 -7.80
CA LEU A 75 -4.34 12.71 -7.74
C LEU A 75 -4.81 12.82 -6.28
N GLU A 76 -5.85 13.60 -6.05
CA GLU A 76 -6.54 13.65 -4.76
C GLU A 76 -7.62 12.57 -4.71
N LEU A 77 -7.66 11.83 -3.61
CA LEU A 77 -8.66 10.83 -3.33
C LEU A 77 -9.49 11.27 -2.12
N SER A 78 -10.79 11.11 -2.22
CA SER A 78 -11.70 11.29 -1.10
C SER A 78 -12.14 9.92 -0.58
N ALA A 79 -11.86 9.63 0.69
CA ALA A 79 -12.37 8.47 1.38
C ALA A 79 -13.60 8.87 2.19
N PRO A 80 -14.78 8.29 1.91
CA PRO A 80 -16.02 8.69 2.59
C PRO A 80 -16.11 8.23 4.05
N HIS A 81 -15.18 7.37 4.49
CA HIS A 81 -15.16 6.81 5.83
C HIS A 81 -13.83 7.08 6.53
N GLY A 82 -13.85 7.18 7.86
CA GLY A 82 -12.68 7.19 8.72
C GLY A 82 -12.34 5.79 9.25
N LEU A 83 -11.43 5.74 10.23
CA LEU A 83 -10.98 4.52 10.89
C LEU A 83 -12.12 3.77 11.64
N ASP A 84 -13.14 4.50 12.11
CA ASP A 84 -14.30 3.94 12.82
C ASP A 84 -15.09 2.94 11.99
N ALA A 85 -15.10 3.09 10.67
CA ALA A 85 -15.83 2.20 9.76
C ALA A 85 -15.20 0.79 9.66
N ILE A 86 -13.91 0.65 9.99
CA ILE A 86 -13.17 -0.63 9.93
C ILE A 86 -13.77 -1.67 10.89
N GLY A 87 -14.34 -1.23 12.01
CA GLY A 87 -15.00 -2.10 12.98
C GLY A 87 -16.13 -2.97 12.40
N ARG A 88 -16.68 -2.64 11.23
CA ARG A 88 -17.76 -3.38 10.56
C ARG A 88 -17.28 -4.40 9.54
N ALA A 89 -16.02 -4.32 9.12
CA ALA A 89 -15.50 -5.11 8.01
C ALA A 89 -15.08 -6.53 8.45
N GLY A 90 -15.41 -7.54 7.63
CA GLY A 90 -14.89 -8.89 7.77
C GLY A 90 -13.52 -9.07 7.11
N THR A 91 -13.18 -8.18 6.17
CA THR A 91 -11.86 -8.11 5.56
C THR A 91 -11.38 -6.66 5.52
N VAL A 92 -10.14 -6.42 5.94
CA VAL A 92 -9.49 -5.11 5.87
C VAL A 92 -8.28 -5.21 4.95
N VAL A 93 -8.24 -4.41 3.89
CA VAL A 93 -7.14 -4.39 2.91
C VAL A 93 -6.35 -3.11 3.06
N VAL A 94 -5.04 -3.24 3.26
CA VAL A 94 -4.05 -2.15 3.24
C VAL A 94 -3.26 -2.26 1.93
N PRO A 95 -3.59 -1.46 0.89
CA PRO A 95 -3.00 -1.65 -0.45
C PRO A 95 -1.54 -1.23 -0.52
N ALA A 96 -1.17 -0.17 0.19
CA ALA A 96 0.18 0.36 0.17
C ALA A 96 0.45 1.30 1.35
N TRP A 97 1.74 1.48 1.65
CA TRP A 97 2.26 2.50 2.55
C TRP A 97 3.31 3.34 1.83
N ARG A 98 3.27 4.67 2.04
CA ARG A 98 4.14 5.64 1.34
C ARG A 98 5.62 5.56 1.68
N SER A 99 5.95 5.12 2.89
CA SER A 99 7.31 5.16 3.40
C SER A 99 7.65 3.92 4.22
N ILE A 100 8.48 3.06 3.65
CA ILE A 100 8.94 1.84 4.31
C ILE A 100 9.92 2.12 5.47
N THR A 101 10.39 3.37 5.62
CA THR A 101 11.28 3.80 6.70
C THR A 101 10.55 4.55 7.83
N SER A 102 9.33 5.04 7.58
CA SER A 102 8.52 5.76 8.57
C SER A 102 7.39 4.88 9.08
N PRO A 103 7.08 4.92 10.39
CA PRO A 103 5.95 4.18 10.92
C PRO A 103 4.64 4.79 10.41
N PRO A 104 3.59 3.96 10.23
CA PRO A 104 2.23 4.42 10.01
C PRO A 104 1.68 5.13 11.27
N PRO A 105 0.57 5.88 11.13
CA PRO A 105 -0.11 6.49 12.29
C PRO A 105 -0.56 5.44 13.30
N GLU A 106 -0.25 5.65 14.58
CA GLU A 106 -0.56 4.67 15.65
C GLU A 106 -2.05 4.36 15.74
N GLN A 107 -2.92 5.35 15.54
CA GLN A 107 -4.36 5.15 15.52
C GLN A 107 -4.80 4.14 14.47
N ALA A 108 -4.16 4.14 13.29
CA ALA A 108 -4.45 3.16 12.24
C ALA A 108 -3.95 1.75 12.62
N LEU A 109 -2.78 1.67 13.28
CA LEU A 109 -2.24 0.41 13.79
C LEU A 109 -3.15 -0.20 14.88
N ASP A 110 -3.62 0.61 15.82
CA ASP A 110 -4.54 0.17 16.87
C ASP A 110 -5.87 -0.36 16.33
N VAL A 111 -6.40 0.30 15.29
CA VAL A 111 -7.63 -0.14 14.64
C VAL A 111 -7.43 -1.46 13.91
N LEU A 112 -6.27 -1.67 13.27
CA LEU A 112 -5.95 -2.94 12.61
C LEU A 112 -5.78 -4.07 13.63
N ARG A 113 -5.08 -3.85 14.76
CA ARG A 113 -4.96 -4.83 15.85
C ARG A 113 -6.33 -5.27 16.36
N ARG A 114 -7.17 -4.31 16.72
CA ARG A 114 -8.55 -4.57 17.19
C ARG A 114 -9.38 -5.30 16.13
N ALA A 115 -9.27 -4.88 14.86
CA ALA A 115 -9.97 -5.54 13.78
C ALA A 115 -9.59 -7.02 13.67
N HIS A 116 -8.31 -7.33 13.77
CA HIS A 116 -7.78 -8.68 13.76
C HIS A 116 -8.25 -9.50 14.99
N GLU A 117 -8.10 -8.95 16.20
CA GLU A 117 -8.55 -9.56 17.46
C GLU A 117 -10.04 -9.90 17.44
N GLU A 118 -10.85 -9.08 16.77
CA GLU A 118 -12.28 -9.30 16.59
C GLU A 118 -12.62 -10.22 15.41
N GLY A 119 -11.61 -10.83 14.75
CA GLY A 119 -11.76 -11.86 13.72
C GLY A 119 -11.89 -11.32 12.29
N ALA A 120 -11.44 -10.11 12.00
CA ALA A 120 -11.30 -9.66 10.62
C ALA A 120 -10.08 -10.32 9.96
N ARG A 121 -10.22 -10.67 8.69
CA ARG A 121 -9.10 -11.00 7.81
C ARG A 121 -8.36 -9.71 7.43
N ILE A 122 -7.04 -9.69 7.66
CA ILE A 122 -6.21 -8.53 7.38
C ILE A 122 -5.33 -8.82 6.17
N VAL A 123 -5.32 -7.90 5.22
CA VAL A 123 -4.65 -8.09 3.92
C VAL A 123 -3.69 -6.93 3.66
N GLY A 124 -2.41 -7.23 3.44
CA GLY A 124 -1.39 -6.26 3.04
C GLY A 124 -0.94 -6.48 1.59
N LEU A 125 -1.15 -5.51 0.70
CA LEU A 125 -0.61 -5.58 -0.65
C LEU A 125 0.69 -4.76 -0.73
N CYS A 126 1.69 -5.26 -1.44
CA CYS A 126 2.94 -4.53 -1.68
C CYS A 126 3.54 -3.98 -0.38
N THR A 127 3.75 -2.65 -0.31
CA THR A 127 4.24 -1.96 0.89
C THR A 127 3.21 -1.89 2.03
N GLY A 128 1.98 -2.30 1.82
CA GLY A 128 0.98 -2.50 2.89
C GLY A 128 1.43 -3.52 3.93
N ALA A 129 2.29 -4.48 3.57
CA ALA A 129 2.91 -5.41 4.50
C ALA A 129 3.70 -4.70 5.62
N PHE A 130 4.29 -3.53 5.35
CA PHE A 130 4.99 -2.74 6.39
C PHE A 130 4.02 -2.17 7.43
N VAL A 131 2.78 -1.88 7.05
CA VAL A 131 1.74 -1.44 8.00
C VAL A 131 1.34 -2.60 8.91
N LEU A 132 1.16 -3.79 8.32
CA LEU A 132 0.82 -4.99 9.08
C LEU A 132 1.96 -5.37 10.04
N ALA A 133 3.21 -5.31 9.57
CA ALA A 133 4.39 -5.56 10.40
C ALA A 133 4.53 -4.54 11.54
N ALA A 134 4.28 -3.25 11.27
CA ALA A 134 4.28 -2.21 12.29
C ALA A 134 3.16 -2.41 13.34
N ALA A 135 2.04 -3.00 12.95
CA ALA A 135 0.97 -3.39 13.87
C ALA A 135 1.29 -4.66 14.68
N GLY A 136 2.43 -5.36 14.42
CA GLY A 136 2.77 -6.64 15.05
C GLY A 136 2.00 -7.84 14.48
N LEU A 137 1.20 -7.63 13.44
CA LEU A 137 0.32 -8.67 12.86
C LEU A 137 1.07 -9.72 12.03
N LEU A 138 2.34 -9.49 11.73
CA LEU A 138 3.21 -10.42 10.99
C LEU A 138 4.26 -11.11 11.88
N ASP A 139 4.28 -10.84 13.18
CA ASP A 139 5.29 -11.41 14.09
C ASP A 139 5.18 -12.94 14.16
N GLY A 140 6.28 -13.62 13.85
CA GLY A 140 6.37 -15.08 13.79
C GLY A 140 5.64 -15.71 12.59
N ARG A 141 5.11 -14.91 11.65
CA ARG A 141 4.32 -15.39 10.53
C ARG A 141 5.09 -15.34 9.21
N PRO A 142 4.77 -16.23 8.25
CA PRO A 142 5.24 -16.10 6.88
C PRO A 142 4.56 -14.91 6.21
N ALA A 143 5.34 -14.13 5.45
CA ALA A 143 4.82 -12.98 4.73
C ALA A 143 5.60 -12.72 3.45
N THR A 144 5.01 -11.98 2.53
CA THR A 144 5.71 -11.43 1.37
C THR A 144 5.40 -9.93 1.21
N THR A 145 6.24 -9.26 0.47
CA THR A 145 6.10 -7.88 0.02
C THR A 145 6.73 -7.75 -1.36
N HIS A 146 6.69 -6.56 -1.95
CA HIS A 146 7.43 -6.35 -3.20
C HIS A 146 8.91 -6.74 -3.00
N TRP A 147 9.45 -7.61 -3.87
CA TRP A 147 10.77 -8.20 -3.74
C TRP A 147 11.86 -7.17 -3.47
N MET A 148 11.76 -5.98 -4.06
CA MET A 148 12.71 -4.86 -3.86
C MET A 148 12.76 -4.36 -2.42
N TYR A 149 11.67 -4.49 -1.68
CA TYR A 149 11.57 -4.04 -0.29
C TYR A 149 11.64 -5.17 0.73
N ALA A 150 11.71 -6.41 0.26
CA ALA A 150 11.82 -7.58 1.13
C ALA A 150 13.05 -7.52 2.07
N PRO A 151 14.26 -7.13 1.62
CA PRO A 151 15.40 -6.96 2.52
C PRO A 151 15.16 -5.93 3.62
N THR A 152 14.50 -4.83 3.28
CA THR A 152 14.16 -3.77 4.25
C THR A 152 13.11 -4.25 5.26
N LEU A 153 12.10 -5.02 4.81
CA LEU A 153 11.08 -5.59 5.68
C LEU A 153 11.71 -6.56 6.67
N ALA A 154 12.51 -7.51 6.19
CA ALA A 154 13.18 -8.51 7.02
C ALA A 154 14.15 -7.88 8.03
N LYS A 155 14.91 -6.86 7.63
CA LYS A 155 15.83 -6.14 8.52
C LYS A 155 15.09 -5.37 9.61
N ARG A 156 13.98 -4.72 9.26
CA ARG A 156 13.24 -3.85 10.17
C ARG A 156 12.34 -4.62 11.13
N TYR A 157 11.84 -5.76 10.69
CA TYR A 157 10.94 -6.63 11.45
C TYR A 157 11.48 -8.07 11.44
N PRO A 158 12.54 -8.36 12.22
CA PRO A 158 13.24 -9.64 12.16
C PRO A 158 12.42 -10.83 12.64
N SER A 159 11.28 -10.60 13.31
CA SER A 159 10.31 -11.64 13.67
C SER A 159 9.45 -12.10 12.50
N VAL A 160 9.45 -11.41 11.35
CA VAL A 160 8.66 -11.75 10.18
C VAL A 160 9.45 -12.70 9.27
N HIS A 161 8.85 -13.82 8.88
CA HIS A 161 9.45 -14.76 7.93
C HIS A 161 9.15 -14.33 6.49
N VAL A 162 10.01 -13.43 5.94
CA VAL A 162 9.79 -12.83 4.62
C VAL A 162 10.30 -13.76 3.51
N ASP A 163 9.41 -14.15 2.57
CA ASP A 163 9.79 -14.82 1.32
C ASP A 163 9.51 -13.94 0.11
N PRO A 164 10.53 -13.37 -0.55
CA PRO A 164 10.36 -12.50 -1.71
C PRO A 164 9.93 -13.25 -2.99
N ARG A 165 10.01 -14.58 -3.01
CA ARG A 165 9.64 -15.41 -4.17
C ARG A 165 8.15 -15.68 -4.21
N GLU A 166 7.44 -15.55 -3.10
CA GLU A 166 6.01 -15.77 -3.07
C GLU A 166 5.27 -14.59 -3.70
N LEU A 167 4.36 -14.87 -4.62
CA LEU A 167 3.46 -13.85 -5.18
C LEU A 167 2.50 -13.34 -4.10
N PHE A 168 1.99 -14.26 -3.29
CA PHE A 168 1.24 -13.95 -2.08
C PHE A 168 1.33 -15.09 -1.06
N VAL A 169 1.16 -14.75 0.19
CA VAL A 169 1.10 -15.67 1.33
C VAL A 169 -0.29 -15.55 1.94
N ASP A 170 -0.94 -16.69 2.15
CA ASP A 170 -2.18 -16.83 2.91
C ASP A 170 -1.86 -17.59 4.20
N ASP A 171 -1.84 -16.87 5.32
CA ASP A 171 -1.63 -17.45 6.67
C ASP A 171 -2.96 -17.47 7.47
N GLY A 172 -4.08 -17.69 6.75
CA GLY A 172 -5.40 -17.85 7.33
C GLY A 172 -6.13 -16.52 7.55
N ASP A 173 -5.81 -15.82 8.60
CA ASP A 173 -6.42 -14.53 8.98
C ASP A 173 -5.58 -13.31 8.57
N VAL A 174 -4.30 -13.52 8.21
CA VAL A 174 -3.41 -12.47 7.71
C VAL A 174 -2.82 -12.88 6.35
N LEU A 175 -3.04 -12.06 5.34
CA LEU A 175 -2.61 -12.32 3.97
C LEU A 175 -1.71 -11.18 3.47
N THR A 176 -0.66 -11.54 2.73
CA THR A 176 0.24 -10.54 2.12
C THR A 176 0.51 -10.84 0.66
N SER A 177 0.79 -9.84 -0.16
CA SER A 177 1.19 -10.04 -1.55
C SER A 177 2.34 -9.12 -1.97
N ALA A 178 3.06 -9.56 -3.00
CA ALA A 178 4.15 -8.80 -3.62
C ALA A 178 3.66 -7.51 -4.33
N GLY A 179 2.36 -7.28 -4.41
CA GLY A 179 1.77 -6.10 -5.04
C GLY A 179 1.57 -6.26 -6.56
N THR A 180 1.16 -5.16 -7.22
CA THR A 180 0.88 -5.14 -8.66
C THR A 180 0.01 -6.33 -9.14
N GLY A 181 0.45 -7.11 -10.11
CA GLY A 181 -0.29 -8.29 -10.58
C GLY A 181 -0.59 -9.31 -9.49
N ALA A 182 0.34 -9.55 -8.57
CA ALA A 182 0.14 -10.45 -7.43
C ALA A 182 -0.95 -9.96 -6.45
N GLY A 183 -1.17 -8.64 -6.38
CA GLY A 183 -2.29 -8.07 -5.63
C GLY A 183 -3.66 -8.46 -6.21
N ILE A 184 -3.77 -8.51 -7.55
CA ILE A 184 -4.97 -9.00 -8.23
C ILE A 184 -5.19 -10.48 -7.91
N ASP A 185 -4.12 -11.28 -7.97
CA ASP A 185 -4.18 -12.71 -7.66
C ASP A 185 -4.64 -12.99 -6.23
N LEU A 186 -4.11 -12.24 -5.26
CA LEU A 186 -4.56 -12.36 -3.87
C LEU A 186 -6.02 -11.94 -3.71
N CYS A 187 -6.47 -10.85 -4.34
CA CYS A 187 -7.88 -10.47 -4.29
C CYS A 187 -8.80 -11.52 -4.93
N LEU A 188 -8.40 -12.14 -6.05
CA LEU A 188 -9.12 -13.25 -6.67
C LEU A 188 -9.10 -14.50 -5.78
N HIS A 189 -8.00 -14.77 -5.07
CA HIS A 189 -7.92 -15.84 -4.08
C HIS A 189 -8.91 -15.63 -2.93
N ILE A 190 -9.04 -14.41 -2.43
CA ILE A 190 -10.04 -14.05 -1.42
C ILE A 190 -11.47 -14.34 -1.92
N VAL A 191 -11.80 -13.89 -3.15
CA VAL A 191 -13.12 -14.20 -3.74
C VAL A 191 -13.34 -15.69 -3.89
N ARG A 192 -12.30 -16.44 -4.23
CA ARG A 192 -12.36 -17.92 -4.32
C ARG A 192 -12.62 -18.56 -2.96
N SER A 193 -11.97 -18.11 -1.92
CA SER A 193 -12.17 -18.60 -0.55
C SER A 193 -13.55 -18.26 -0.01
N ASP A 194 -14.08 -17.08 -0.35
CA ASP A 194 -15.37 -16.62 0.15
C ASP A 194 -16.57 -17.18 -0.64
N HIS A 195 -16.44 -17.32 -1.98
CA HIS A 195 -17.56 -17.58 -2.89
C HIS A 195 -17.31 -18.72 -3.90
N GLY A 196 -16.16 -19.39 -3.80
CA GLY A 196 -15.82 -20.54 -4.63
C GLY A 196 -15.20 -20.19 -5.98
N ASN A 197 -14.80 -21.26 -6.69
CA ASN A 197 -14.03 -21.14 -7.93
C ASN A 197 -14.83 -20.47 -9.07
N GLU A 198 -16.13 -20.71 -9.14
CA GLU A 198 -16.98 -20.17 -10.21
C GLU A 198 -17.03 -18.64 -10.17
N ALA A 199 -17.29 -18.07 -8.99
CA ALA A 199 -17.31 -16.62 -8.79
C ALA A 199 -15.95 -16.00 -9.07
N ALA A 200 -14.85 -16.59 -8.58
CA ALA A 200 -13.50 -16.11 -8.83
C ALA A 200 -13.12 -16.14 -10.33
N ASN A 201 -13.49 -17.22 -11.04
CA ASN A 201 -13.23 -17.34 -12.47
C ASN A 201 -14.11 -16.37 -13.30
N ALA A 202 -15.36 -16.14 -12.89
CA ALA A 202 -16.22 -15.14 -13.52
C ALA A 202 -15.63 -13.73 -13.38
N LEU A 203 -15.14 -13.40 -12.17
CA LEU A 203 -14.46 -12.13 -11.91
C LEU A 203 -13.17 -12.00 -12.71
N ALA A 204 -12.32 -13.04 -12.76
CA ALA A 204 -11.07 -13.03 -13.53
C ALA A 204 -11.33 -12.74 -15.02
N ARG A 205 -12.36 -13.35 -15.61
CA ARG A 205 -12.77 -13.05 -17.01
C ARG A 205 -13.18 -11.58 -17.18
N ARG A 206 -13.90 -10.99 -16.22
CA ARG A 206 -14.31 -9.58 -16.27
C ARG A 206 -13.13 -8.61 -16.14
N LEU A 207 -12.11 -9.00 -15.39
CA LEU A 207 -10.87 -8.24 -15.23
C LEU A 207 -9.87 -8.48 -16.38
N VAL A 208 -10.21 -9.38 -17.32
CA VAL A 208 -9.33 -9.81 -18.42
C VAL A 208 -7.99 -10.38 -17.87
N VAL A 209 -8.08 -11.04 -16.72
CA VAL A 209 -6.95 -11.72 -16.09
C VAL A 209 -7.09 -13.21 -16.32
N PRO A 210 -6.04 -13.94 -16.74
CA PRO A 210 -6.10 -15.38 -16.91
C PRO A 210 -6.58 -16.06 -15.63
N PRO A 211 -7.58 -16.97 -15.67
CA PRO A 211 -8.00 -17.72 -14.51
C PRO A 211 -6.84 -18.62 -14.06
N ARG A 212 -6.30 -18.37 -12.87
CA ARG A 212 -5.23 -19.19 -12.29
C ARG A 212 -5.84 -20.37 -11.54
N ARG A 213 -5.31 -21.56 -11.81
CA ARG A 213 -5.56 -22.75 -11.01
C ARG A 213 -4.55 -22.75 -9.87
N GLY A 214 -5.02 -22.42 -8.66
CA GLY A 214 -4.42 -22.58 -7.37
C GLY A 214 -2.90 -22.50 -7.24
N GLY A 215 -2.40 -21.58 -6.46
CA GLY A 215 -1.00 -21.47 -6.09
C GLY A 215 -0.79 -20.37 -5.06
N GLY A 216 -1.38 -20.52 -3.88
CA GLY A 216 -0.90 -19.89 -2.66
C GLY A 216 -0.39 -21.04 -1.78
N THR A 217 0.75 -20.92 -1.16
CA THR A 217 1.20 -21.82 -0.10
C THR A 217 0.41 -21.53 1.17
N GLY A 218 -0.90 -21.82 1.13
CA GLY A 218 -1.64 -22.12 2.34
C GLY A 218 -1.25 -23.53 2.79
N HIS A 219 -1.16 -23.79 4.07
CA HIS A 219 -0.80 -25.06 4.74
C HIS A 219 -1.69 -26.26 4.39
N ALA A 220 -2.11 -26.41 3.12
CA ALA A 220 -2.80 -27.59 2.60
C ALA A 220 -1.98 -28.17 1.45
N GLY A 221 -1.18 -29.19 1.74
CA GLY A 221 -0.34 -29.91 0.81
C GLY A 221 -1.07 -30.32 -0.48
N GLY A 222 -0.70 -29.71 -1.59
CA GLY A 222 -1.15 -30.02 -2.92
C GLY A 222 -0.02 -29.83 -3.92
N ALA A 223 0.67 -30.94 -4.28
CA ALA A 223 1.74 -31.00 -5.27
C ALA A 223 1.21 -30.75 -6.68
N GLY A 224 0.87 -29.50 -7.06
CA GLY A 224 0.34 -29.18 -8.38
C GLY A 224 0.70 -27.79 -8.92
N GLY A 225 1.32 -26.93 -8.11
CA GLY A 225 1.55 -25.52 -8.43
C GLY A 225 2.86 -25.16 -9.13
N GLY A 226 3.79 -26.09 -9.31
CA GLY A 226 5.15 -25.79 -9.75
C GLY A 226 5.28 -25.21 -11.17
N VAL A 227 4.49 -25.66 -12.12
CA VAL A 227 4.70 -25.35 -13.56
C VAL A 227 4.10 -23.99 -13.95
N GLU A 228 3.03 -23.52 -13.30
CA GLU A 228 2.45 -22.19 -13.56
C GLU A 228 3.18 -21.06 -12.81
N ARG A 229 3.80 -21.39 -11.67
CA ARG A 229 4.65 -20.49 -10.88
C ARG A 229 5.86 -20.00 -11.70
N GLU A 230 6.50 -20.89 -12.48
CA GLU A 230 7.64 -20.55 -13.33
C GLU A 230 7.33 -19.58 -14.48
N ARG A 231 6.07 -19.47 -14.94
CA ARG A 231 5.71 -18.57 -16.04
C ARG A 231 5.59 -17.11 -15.66
N TYR A 232 5.38 -16.80 -14.38
CA TYR A 232 5.15 -15.43 -13.89
C TYR A 232 6.23 -14.93 -12.94
N LEU A 233 6.99 -15.83 -12.34
CA LEU A 233 8.23 -15.45 -11.69
C LEU A 233 9.22 -15.15 -12.82
N ASP A 234 9.53 -13.89 -13.01
CA ASP A 234 10.72 -13.52 -13.75
C ASP A 234 11.87 -14.31 -13.13
N ARG A 235 12.57 -15.12 -13.95
CA ARG A 235 13.76 -15.88 -13.52
C ARG A 235 14.85 -14.98 -12.93
N SER A 236 14.67 -13.66 -13.05
CA SER A 236 15.49 -12.63 -12.41
C SER A 236 15.08 -12.30 -10.97
N LEU A 237 13.99 -12.85 -10.42
CA LEU A 237 13.66 -12.64 -9.01
C LEU A 237 14.67 -13.38 -8.13
N PRO A 238 15.18 -12.73 -7.08
CA PRO A 238 16.18 -13.32 -6.20
C PRO A 238 15.59 -14.54 -5.48
N GLU A 239 16.37 -15.61 -5.41
CA GLU A 239 15.99 -16.84 -4.69
C GLU A 239 16.05 -16.65 -3.17
N GLU A 240 16.87 -15.69 -2.72
CA GLU A 240 17.05 -15.34 -1.31
C GLU A 240 16.90 -13.84 -1.10
N ILE A 241 16.59 -13.43 0.13
CA ILE A 241 16.55 -12.02 0.52
C ILE A 241 17.94 -11.42 0.34
N GLY A 242 18.03 -10.29 -0.41
CA GLY A 242 19.30 -9.63 -0.67
C GLY A 242 20.13 -10.25 -1.81
N ALA A 243 19.69 -11.32 -2.48
CA ALA A 243 20.41 -11.91 -3.62
C ALA A 243 20.39 -11.02 -4.88
N ASP A 244 19.46 -10.09 -5.02
CA ASP A 244 19.46 -9.12 -6.13
C ASP A 244 20.23 -7.85 -5.72
N PRO A 245 21.36 -7.53 -6.41
CA PRO A 245 22.12 -6.32 -6.12
C PRO A 245 21.29 -5.03 -6.19
N LEU A 246 20.21 -5.01 -6.98
CA LEU A 246 19.34 -3.86 -7.05
C LEU A 246 18.50 -3.67 -5.78
N ALA A 247 17.99 -4.77 -5.19
CA ALA A 247 17.26 -4.72 -3.93
C ALA A 247 18.16 -4.25 -2.77
N GLU A 248 19.41 -4.73 -2.72
CA GLU A 248 20.40 -4.28 -1.74
C GLU A 248 20.72 -2.79 -1.87
N VAL A 249 20.90 -2.32 -3.11
CA VAL A 249 21.17 -0.89 -3.38
C VAL A 249 19.98 -0.03 -2.99
N VAL A 250 18.74 -0.48 -3.24
CA VAL A 250 17.54 0.23 -2.81
C VAL A 250 17.45 0.30 -1.29
N ALA A 251 17.68 -0.83 -0.60
CA ALA A 251 17.70 -0.87 0.86
C ALA A 251 18.76 0.08 1.43
N TRP A 252 19.97 0.01 0.90
CA TRP A 252 21.07 0.91 1.29
C TRP A 252 20.70 2.39 1.06
N ALA A 253 20.18 2.73 -0.12
CA ALA A 253 19.81 4.11 -0.46
C ALA A 253 18.75 4.68 0.49
N LEU A 254 17.80 3.86 0.93
CA LEU A 254 16.75 4.26 1.89
C LEU A 254 17.31 4.55 3.29
N GLU A 255 18.35 3.83 3.72
CA GLU A 255 19.03 4.07 4.99
C GLU A 255 19.92 5.32 4.95
N HIS A 256 20.45 5.66 3.76
CA HIS A 256 21.43 6.71 3.56
C HIS A 256 20.85 7.94 2.82
N LEU A 257 19.52 8.14 2.84
CA LEU A 257 18.87 9.28 2.16
C LEU A 257 19.45 10.64 2.54
N HIS A 258 20.00 10.76 3.74
CA HIS A 258 20.65 11.98 4.25
C HIS A 258 22.01 12.27 3.61
N GLU A 259 22.64 11.27 3.01
CA GLU A 259 23.94 11.41 2.36
C GLU A 259 23.81 11.98 0.95
N GLN A 260 24.93 12.57 0.48
CA GLN A 260 25.06 13.08 -0.88
C GLN A 260 25.60 11.97 -1.77
N PHE A 261 24.73 11.30 -2.49
CA PHE A 261 25.11 10.33 -3.53
C PHE A 261 24.28 10.55 -4.80
N ASP A 262 24.81 10.08 -5.91
CA ASP A 262 24.17 10.14 -7.22
C ASP A 262 23.79 8.73 -7.75
N VAL A 263 23.19 8.71 -8.93
CA VAL A 263 22.75 7.45 -9.53
C VAL A 263 23.91 6.63 -10.07
N GLU A 264 25.03 7.27 -10.39
CA GLU A 264 26.28 6.62 -10.77
C GLU A 264 26.84 5.77 -9.64
N GLN A 265 26.81 6.30 -8.42
CA GLN A 265 27.25 5.60 -7.21
C GLN A 265 26.29 4.45 -6.88
N LEU A 266 24.98 4.60 -7.10
CA LEU A 266 24.01 3.50 -6.95
C LEU A 266 24.27 2.39 -7.98
N ALA A 267 24.54 2.76 -9.23
CA ALA A 267 24.85 1.79 -10.29
C ALA A 267 26.16 1.03 -10.00
N ALA A 268 27.20 1.73 -9.54
CA ALA A 268 28.47 1.12 -9.14
C ALA A 268 28.30 0.14 -7.98
N ARG A 269 27.47 0.50 -6.97
CA ARG A 269 27.18 -0.36 -5.83
C ARG A 269 26.39 -1.62 -6.25
N ALA A 270 25.58 -1.53 -7.31
CA ALA A 270 24.90 -2.67 -7.91
C ALA A 270 25.78 -3.48 -8.87
N TYR A 271 27.07 -3.15 -8.99
CA TYR A 271 28.00 -3.73 -9.97
C TYR A 271 27.49 -3.63 -11.42
N MET A 272 26.79 -2.53 -11.75
CA MET A 272 26.18 -2.29 -13.05
C MET A 272 26.74 -1.01 -13.70
N SER A 273 26.78 -1.00 -15.05
CA SER A 273 26.91 0.27 -15.76
C SER A 273 25.68 1.14 -15.52
N ARG A 274 25.84 2.48 -15.55
CA ARG A 274 24.71 3.42 -15.40
C ARG A 274 23.55 3.09 -16.34
N ARG A 275 23.81 2.77 -17.61
CA ARG A 275 22.80 2.41 -18.60
C ARG A 275 22.04 1.15 -18.20
N THR A 276 22.75 0.12 -17.73
CA THR A 276 22.13 -1.14 -17.29
C THR A 276 21.28 -0.92 -16.06
N PHE A 277 21.79 -0.16 -15.09
CA PHE A 277 21.07 0.20 -13.87
C PHE A 277 19.78 0.96 -14.17
N ASP A 278 19.85 2.05 -14.98
CA ASP A 278 18.67 2.84 -15.35
C ASP A 278 17.59 1.99 -16.04
N ARG A 279 17.99 1.13 -16.98
CA ARG A 279 17.05 0.26 -17.71
C ARG A 279 16.39 -0.74 -16.76
N ARG A 280 17.18 -1.43 -15.95
CA ARG A 280 16.70 -2.45 -15.03
C ARG A 280 15.85 -1.85 -13.92
N PHE A 281 16.26 -0.73 -13.35
CA PHE A 281 15.51 -0.01 -12.35
C PHE A 281 14.16 0.46 -12.87
N ARG A 282 14.10 1.03 -14.09
CA ARG A 282 12.83 1.43 -14.73
C ARG A 282 11.92 0.24 -15.05
N SER A 283 12.49 -0.85 -15.54
CA SER A 283 11.72 -2.06 -15.84
C SER A 283 11.00 -2.60 -14.60
N LEU A 284 11.66 -2.52 -13.45
CA LEU A 284 11.17 -3.10 -12.20
C LEU A 284 10.32 -2.14 -11.38
N THR A 285 10.60 -0.83 -11.43
CA THR A 285 9.91 0.17 -10.59
C THR A 285 8.94 1.06 -11.35
N GLY A 286 8.98 1.03 -12.68
CA GLY A 286 8.25 1.99 -13.52
C GLY A 286 8.80 3.42 -13.45
N SER A 287 9.85 3.69 -12.67
CA SER A 287 10.39 5.03 -12.39
C SER A 287 11.89 5.13 -12.69
N ALA A 288 12.36 6.31 -13.13
CA ALA A 288 13.76 6.56 -13.24
C ALA A 288 14.42 6.62 -11.84
N PRO A 289 15.65 6.07 -11.64
CA PRO A 289 16.31 6.03 -10.35
C PRO A 289 16.42 7.40 -9.65
N LEU A 290 16.76 8.45 -10.41
CA LEU A 290 16.86 9.81 -9.86
C LEU A 290 15.49 10.32 -9.38
N GLN A 291 14.42 10.07 -10.15
CA GLN A 291 13.08 10.48 -9.75
C GLN A 291 12.62 9.74 -8.51
N TRP A 292 12.88 8.45 -8.44
CA TRP A 292 12.63 7.64 -7.25
C TRP A 292 13.36 8.17 -6.02
N LEU A 293 14.67 8.44 -6.13
CA LEU A 293 15.49 8.97 -5.04
C LEU A 293 14.94 10.32 -4.53
N ILE A 294 14.62 11.24 -5.46
CA ILE A 294 14.01 12.53 -5.11
C ILE A 294 12.69 12.32 -4.36
N THR A 295 11.87 11.38 -4.80
CA THR A 295 10.61 11.06 -4.13
C THR A 295 10.83 10.58 -2.71
N GLN A 296 11.78 9.65 -2.49
CA GLN A 296 12.10 9.17 -1.14
C GLN A 296 12.60 10.29 -0.22
N ARG A 297 13.46 11.18 -0.74
CA ARG A 297 13.95 12.35 0.00
C ARG A 297 12.83 13.34 0.34
N VAL A 298 11.87 13.56 -0.55
CA VAL A 298 10.69 14.41 -0.28
C VAL A 298 9.79 13.79 0.79
N LEU A 299 9.57 12.48 0.76
CA LEU A 299 8.82 11.77 1.79
C LEU A 299 9.50 11.87 3.17
N GLN A 300 10.82 11.75 3.22
CA GLN A 300 11.59 11.95 4.44
C GLN A 300 11.49 13.41 4.94
N ALA A 301 11.53 14.39 4.04
CA ALA A 301 11.35 15.79 4.38
C ALA A 301 9.95 16.07 4.92
N GLN A 302 8.91 15.49 4.32
CA GLN A 302 7.54 15.57 4.80
C GLN A 302 7.46 15.09 6.26
N ARG A 303 8.00 13.90 6.54
CA ARG A 303 8.05 13.35 7.90
C ARG A 303 8.73 14.29 8.89
N LEU A 304 9.91 14.82 8.55
CA LEU A 304 10.64 15.73 9.44
C LEU A 304 9.87 17.03 9.68
N LEU A 305 9.13 17.52 8.69
CA LEU A 305 8.26 18.70 8.85
C LEU A 305 7.07 18.44 9.77
N GLU A 306 6.59 17.20 9.84
CA GLU A 306 5.48 16.76 10.69
C GLU A 306 5.92 16.48 12.14
N THR A 307 7.11 15.89 12.32
CA THR A 307 7.55 15.33 13.61
C THR A 307 8.62 16.14 14.32
N SER A 308 9.16 17.20 13.71
CA SER A 308 10.24 18.01 14.30
C SER A 308 10.05 19.50 14.08
N ASP A 309 10.82 20.29 14.85
CA ASP A 309 10.90 21.74 14.72
C ASP A 309 12.09 22.21 13.87
N TYR A 310 12.79 21.31 13.19
CA TYR A 310 13.89 21.66 12.31
C TYR A 310 13.50 22.73 11.29
N SER A 311 14.37 23.71 11.05
CA SER A 311 14.19 24.68 9.98
C SER A 311 14.11 23.96 8.62
N VAL A 312 13.55 24.61 7.60
CA VAL A 312 13.48 24.04 6.25
C VAL A 312 14.89 23.74 5.71
N ASP A 313 15.87 24.51 6.12
CA ASP A 313 17.25 24.37 5.70
C ASP A 313 17.93 23.15 6.35
N GLU A 314 17.68 22.92 7.64
CA GLU A 314 18.11 21.68 8.33
C GLU A 314 17.40 20.45 7.75
N VAL A 315 16.09 20.52 7.45
CA VAL A 315 15.37 19.45 6.80
C VAL A 315 15.98 19.12 5.44
N ALA A 316 16.36 20.12 4.65
CA ALA A 316 17.02 19.90 3.36
C ALA A 316 18.32 19.11 3.52
N GLY A 317 19.18 19.49 4.45
CA GLY A 317 20.43 18.78 4.75
C GLY A 317 20.21 17.35 5.21
N ARG A 318 19.27 17.14 6.17
CA ARG A 318 18.94 15.83 6.73
C ARG A 318 18.26 14.87 5.72
N CYS A 319 17.76 15.40 4.60
CA CYS A 319 17.17 14.61 3.52
C CYS A 319 18.09 14.51 2.29
N GLY A 320 19.36 14.93 2.38
CA GLY A 320 20.32 14.80 1.30
C GLY A 320 20.08 15.73 0.11
N PHE A 321 19.32 16.82 0.28
CA PHE A 321 19.23 17.88 -0.74
C PHE A 321 20.45 18.78 -0.68
N ARG A 322 21.04 19.08 -1.86
CA ARG A 322 22.21 19.96 -1.97
C ARG A 322 21.93 21.41 -1.53
N SER A 323 20.66 21.82 -1.53
CA SER A 323 20.24 23.13 -1.07
C SER A 323 18.77 23.16 -0.65
N PRO A 324 18.39 24.08 0.24
CA PRO A 324 16.98 24.32 0.58
C PRO A 324 16.11 24.70 -0.61
N VAL A 325 16.71 25.35 -1.63
CA VAL A 325 16.02 25.72 -2.87
C VAL A 325 15.61 24.47 -3.65
N ALA A 326 16.50 23.47 -3.75
CA ALA A 326 16.20 22.19 -4.39
C ALA A 326 15.06 21.47 -3.67
N LEU A 327 15.10 21.40 -2.33
CA LEU A 327 14.01 20.84 -1.53
C LEU A 327 12.68 21.57 -1.82
N ARG A 328 12.65 22.90 -1.73
CA ARG A 328 11.42 23.70 -1.97
C ARG A 328 10.84 23.43 -3.36
N GLY A 329 11.68 23.33 -4.39
CA GLY A 329 11.28 23.05 -5.77
C GLY A 329 10.66 21.67 -5.94
N HIS A 330 11.30 20.63 -5.44
CA HIS A 330 10.81 19.25 -5.53
C HIS A 330 9.58 19.03 -4.63
N PHE A 331 9.58 19.56 -3.41
CA PHE A 331 8.48 19.47 -2.48
C PHE A 331 7.20 20.10 -3.04
N ARG A 332 7.31 21.33 -3.59
CA ARG A 332 6.16 22.01 -4.23
C ARG A 332 5.63 21.22 -5.44
N ARG A 333 6.54 20.65 -6.26
CA ARG A 333 6.15 19.88 -7.45
C ARG A 333 5.39 18.62 -7.09
N GLN A 334 5.77 17.94 -6.00
CA GLN A 334 5.16 16.67 -5.59
C GLN A 334 3.93 16.85 -4.69
N LEU A 335 3.94 17.84 -3.80
CA LEU A 335 2.92 18.02 -2.76
C LEU A 335 2.06 19.27 -2.97
N GLY A 336 2.31 20.07 -4.02
CA GLY A 336 1.52 21.25 -4.35
C GLY A 336 1.74 22.45 -3.42
N ALA A 337 2.49 22.31 -2.32
CA ALA A 337 2.72 23.34 -1.32
C ALA A 337 4.20 23.54 -1.01
N SER A 338 4.59 24.68 -0.46
CA SER A 338 5.94 24.86 0.07
C SER A 338 6.13 24.08 1.39
N PRO A 339 7.36 23.66 1.77
CA PRO A 339 7.61 22.98 3.04
C PRO A 339 7.07 23.75 4.26
N ALA A 340 7.24 25.09 4.28
CA ALA A 340 6.76 25.94 5.36
C ALA A 340 5.22 25.98 5.42
N ALA A 341 4.55 26.13 4.26
CA ALA A 341 3.09 26.12 4.18
C ALA A 341 2.52 24.73 4.57
N TYR A 342 3.18 23.67 4.16
CA TYR A 342 2.81 22.30 4.54
C TYR A 342 2.86 22.11 6.06
N ARG A 343 3.97 22.49 6.71
CA ARG A 343 4.12 22.44 8.18
C ARG A 343 3.05 23.26 8.90
N ALA A 344 2.79 24.47 8.43
CA ALA A 344 1.78 25.33 9.04
C ALA A 344 0.38 24.71 8.96
N ALA A 345 0.02 24.17 7.79
CA ALA A 345 -1.25 23.48 7.59
C ALA A 345 -1.38 22.21 8.44
N TYR A 346 -0.31 21.42 8.56
CA TYR A 346 -0.28 20.22 9.40
C TYR A 346 -0.48 20.57 10.87
N ARG A 347 0.23 21.58 11.40
CA ARG A 347 0.13 22.04 12.78
C ARG A 347 -1.23 22.67 13.11
N ALA A 348 -1.82 23.39 12.17
CA ALA A 348 -3.16 23.98 12.36
C ALA A 348 -4.27 22.93 12.46
N ARG A 349 -4.04 21.72 11.93
CA ARG A 349 -4.99 20.59 11.99
C ARG A 349 -4.84 19.72 13.22
N ARG A 350 -3.73 19.83 13.95
CA ARG A 350 -3.50 19.07 15.17
C ARG A 350 -4.37 19.66 16.30
N PRO A 351 -5.18 18.86 17.02
CA PRO A 351 -5.90 19.36 18.19
C PRO A 351 -4.92 19.95 19.19
N GLN A 352 -5.24 21.13 19.75
CA GLN A 352 -4.42 21.77 20.77
C GLN A 352 -4.44 20.92 22.07
N GLY A 353 -3.51 19.98 22.20
CA GLY A 353 -3.44 19.10 23.38
C GLY A 353 -2.14 18.28 23.50
N GLU A 354 -1.48 17.99 22.39
CA GLU A 354 -0.22 17.24 22.43
C GLU A 354 1.00 18.15 22.16
N LYS A 355 1.60 18.64 23.23
CA LYS A 355 2.96 19.18 23.17
C LYS A 355 3.91 18.05 22.81
N SER A 356 4.61 18.15 21.70
CA SER A 356 5.69 17.25 21.30
C SER A 356 6.69 17.10 22.46
N ALA A 357 6.84 15.88 22.95
CA ALA A 357 7.99 15.51 23.77
C ALA A 357 9.26 15.59 22.91
N PRO A 358 10.39 16.11 23.43
CA PRO A 358 11.65 16.07 22.71
C PRO A 358 12.08 14.61 22.53
N ALA A 359 12.58 14.28 21.35
CA ALA A 359 13.14 12.98 21.03
C ALA A 359 14.41 12.75 21.85
N GLU A 360 14.28 12.11 22.99
CA GLU A 360 15.41 11.55 23.76
C GLU A 360 15.72 10.13 23.24
N ASN A 361 17.01 9.93 22.95
CA ASN A 361 17.59 8.64 22.71
C ASN A 361 17.52 7.78 23.96
N GLY A 362 17.02 6.57 23.83
CA GLY A 362 17.42 5.45 24.69
C GLY A 362 16.44 5.04 25.80
N ALA A 363 16.10 3.76 25.74
CA ALA A 363 15.80 2.82 26.83
C ALA A 363 14.53 2.98 27.68
N ALA A 364 13.71 1.96 27.52
CA ALA A 364 13.01 1.13 28.52
C ALA A 364 12.15 1.78 29.64
N THR A 365 10.93 1.23 29.73
CA THR A 365 10.08 0.94 30.89
C THR A 365 9.37 2.08 31.63
N ALA A 366 8.05 2.09 31.62
CA ALA A 366 7.18 1.83 32.77
C ALA A 366 5.69 2.17 32.52
N VAL A 367 4.84 1.31 33.05
CA VAL A 367 3.37 1.33 33.14
C VAL A 367 2.88 2.48 34.03
N ALA A 368 1.80 3.17 33.66
CA ALA A 368 0.89 3.78 34.62
C ALA A 368 -0.53 3.94 34.06
N GLN A 369 -1.50 3.47 34.81
CA GLN A 369 -2.94 3.53 34.61
C GLN A 369 -3.49 4.95 34.92
N GLY A 370 -4.53 5.36 34.15
CA GLY A 370 -5.31 6.54 34.49
C GLY A 370 -6.67 6.55 33.82
N GLN A 371 -7.73 6.30 34.58
CA GLN A 371 -9.13 6.38 34.18
C GLN A 371 -9.58 7.84 34.04
N GLY A 372 -10.36 8.16 33.00
CA GLY A 372 -11.06 9.43 32.87
C GLY A 372 -12.24 9.34 31.93
N SER A 373 -13.46 9.37 32.45
CA SER A 373 -14.73 9.41 31.73
C SER A 373 -15.01 10.81 31.18
N VAL A 374 -15.46 10.94 29.90
CA VAL A 374 -16.03 12.16 29.33
C VAL A 374 -17.31 11.85 28.56
N THR A 375 -18.37 12.57 28.93
CA THR A 375 -19.73 12.57 28.42
C THR A 375 -19.85 13.28 27.06
N LEU A 376 -20.66 12.74 26.14
CA LEU A 376 -20.99 13.35 24.84
C LEU A 376 -22.25 14.24 24.94
N PRO A 377 -22.34 15.35 24.18
CA PRO A 377 -23.59 15.99 23.86
C PRO A 377 -24.07 15.66 22.44
N SER A 378 -25.38 15.43 22.35
CA SER A 378 -26.19 15.19 21.16
C SER A 378 -26.34 16.42 20.24
N GLY A 379 -26.34 16.23 18.90
CA GLY A 379 -26.63 17.27 17.91
C GLY A 379 -27.04 16.72 16.55
N GLU A 380 -28.00 17.33 15.97
CA GLU A 380 -28.90 17.00 14.87
C GLU A 380 -28.28 16.85 13.45
N PRO A 381 -29.06 16.30 12.46
CA PRO A 381 -28.55 15.96 11.14
C PRO A 381 -28.53 17.17 10.18
N VAL A 382 -27.43 17.34 9.45
CA VAL A 382 -27.29 18.34 8.37
C VAL A 382 -27.57 17.70 7.01
N ALA A 383 -28.53 18.27 6.28
CA ALA A 383 -28.86 17.88 4.90
C ALA A 383 -27.78 18.35 3.91
N VAL A 384 -27.29 17.46 3.06
CA VAL A 384 -26.38 17.79 1.96
C VAL A 384 -27.21 17.98 0.69
N THR A 385 -27.27 19.22 0.21
CA THR A 385 -27.80 19.56 -1.12
C THR A 385 -26.73 19.36 -2.18
N ALA A 386 -27.01 18.49 -3.16
CA ALA A 386 -26.18 18.29 -4.34
C ALA A 386 -26.38 19.48 -5.30
N SER A 387 -25.31 20.21 -5.61
CA SER A 387 -25.27 21.23 -6.65
C SER A 387 -25.07 20.58 -8.02
N ALA A 388 -26.03 20.72 -8.92
CA ALA A 388 -25.98 20.25 -10.29
C ALA A 388 -25.05 21.14 -11.14
N VAL A 389 -24.15 20.49 -11.89
CA VAL A 389 -23.31 21.12 -12.91
C VAL A 389 -24.15 21.27 -14.20
N PRO A 390 -24.20 22.43 -14.86
CA PRO A 390 -24.99 22.62 -16.07
C PRO A 390 -24.34 21.93 -17.28
N ALA A 391 -25.17 21.23 -18.05
CA ALA A 391 -24.82 20.59 -19.30
C ALA A 391 -24.46 21.62 -20.39
N GLN A 392 -23.27 21.52 -20.96
CA GLN A 392 -22.89 22.24 -22.16
C GLN A 392 -23.54 21.61 -23.41
N SER A 393 -24.30 22.43 -24.14
CA SER A 393 -24.98 22.13 -25.39
C SER A 393 -23.98 21.77 -26.50
N ARG A 394 -24.18 20.61 -27.12
CA ARG A 394 -23.52 20.22 -28.39
C ARG A 394 -24.15 21.01 -29.54
N ARG A 395 -23.32 21.69 -30.32
CA ARG A 395 -23.68 22.15 -31.68
C ARG A 395 -23.51 21.03 -32.70
N PRO A 396 -24.34 20.88 -33.70
CA PRO A 396 -24.19 19.89 -34.75
C PRO A 396 -23.13 20.32 -35.77
N ALA A 397 -22.33 19.38 -36.24
CA ALA A 397 -21.39 19.58 -37.34
C ALA A 397 -22.09 19.31 -38.66
N GLU A 398 -22.04 20.29 -39.57
CA GLU A 398 -22.41 20.15 -40.98
C GLU A 398 -21.25 19.68 -41.84
N ASN A 399 -21.59 18.76 -42.71
CA ASN A 399 -21.12 18.47 -44.08
C ASN A 399 -19.62 18.44 -44.42
N GLY A 400 -19.10 17.25 -44.73
CA GLY A 400 -18.89 16.77 -46.09
C GLY A 400 -17.67 17.35 -46.82
N GLU A 401 -16.63 16.53 -46.92
CA GLU A 401 -15.80 16.47 -48.14
C GLU A 401 -15.01 15.17 -48.20
N ALA A 402 -15.17 14.51 -49.35
CA ALA A 402 -14.48 13.26 -49.69
C ALA A 402 -13.02 13.57 -50.08
N VAL A 403 -12.06 12.87 -49.40
CA VAL A 403 -10.66 12.86 -49.87
C VAL A 403 -10.24 11.44 -50.21
N ALA A 404 -9.70 11.32 -51.41
CA ALA A 404 -9.27 10.14 -52.15
C ALA A 404 -8.18 9.32 -51.42
N ARG A 405 -8.21 8.00 -51.60
CA ARG A 405 -7.16 7.07 -51.23
C ARG A 405 -5.92 7.23 -52.13
N PRO A 406 -4.69 7.23 -51.59
CA PRO A 406 -3.51 6.99 -52.44
C PRO A 406 -3.22 5.48 -52.59
N THR A 407 -3.02 5.09 -53.81
CA THR A 407 -2.53 3.79 -54.26
C THR A 407 -1.04 3.58 -53.95
N LEU A 408 -0.70 2.39 -53.51
CA LEU A 408 0.69 1.92 -53.36
C LEU A 408 1.34 1.61 -54.71
N PRO A 409 2.63 1.92 -54.93
CA PRO A 409 3.38 1.39 -56.06
C PRO A 409 4.02 0.06 -55.77
N GLY A 410 3.97 -0.81 -56.81
CA GLY A 410 4.47 -2.17 -56.77
C GLY A 410 6.00 -2.28 -56.83
N ARG A 411 6.44 -3.46 -56.46
CA ARG A 411 7.81 -4.01 -56.51
C ARG A 411 8.47 -3.89 -57.90
N ARG A 412 9.74 -3.57 -57.89
CA ARG A 412 10.81 -4.30 -58.60
C ARG A 412 12.08 -4.26 -57.74
#